data_05f7b9725821b50bfd7d0d2ab6f3f8a0
#
_entry.id   05f7b9725821b50bfd7d0d2ab6f3f8a0
#
_cell.length_a   1.000
_cell.length_b   1.000
_cell.length_c   1.000
_cell.angle_alpha   90.00
_cell.angle_beta   90.00
_cell.angle_gamma   90.00
#
_symmetry.space_group_name_H-M   'P 1'
#
loop_
_entity.id
_entity.type
_entity.pdbx_description
1 polymer ?
#
loop_
_entity_poly.entity_id
_entity_poly.type
_entity_poly.pdbx_seq_one_letter_code
_entity_poly.pdbx_strand_id
1 'polypeptide(L)'
;IRVVTKIAASIYDDLESMYGMNGCPRDLVIAGALLHDLGKPMEFMMNEDGSFGYAPGAKIMRHPLSGAILADRHGLGDEIVHIIATHSFEGNASYKTLAAQIVCAADNIAFAYLLAFNPE
;
A
#
# COMPACT_ATOMS: atom_id res chain seq x y z
N ILE A 1 -2.48 3.88 7.36
CA ILE A 1 -1.52 2.77 7.53
C ILE A 1 -1.98 1.81 8.64
N ARG A 2 -2.27 2.31 9.83
CA ARG A 2 -2.69 1.44 10.96
C ARG A 2 -3.94 0.63 10.65
N VAL A 3 -4.98 1.26 10.11
CA VAL A 3 -6.24 0.58 9.76
C VAL A 3 -6.01 -0.44 8.66
N VAL A 4 -5.28 -0.07 7.62
CA VAL A 4 -4.97 -0.96 6.50
C VAL A 4 -4.19 -2.18 7.00
N THR A 5 -3.21 -1.97 7.88
CA THR A 5 -2.42 -3.07 8.43
C THR A 5 -3.29 -4.02 9.25
N LYS A 6 -4.20 -3.50 10.07
CA LYS A 6 -5.13 -4.34 10.86
C LYS A 6 -6.07 -5.13 9.96
N ILE A 7 -6.63 -4.50 8.94
CA ILE A 7 -7.52 -5.18 7.98
C ILE A 7 -6.76 -6.26 7.22
N ALA A 8 -5.56 -5.95 6.73
CA ALA A 8 -4.73 -6.93 6.01
C ALA A 8 -4.40 -8.14 6.89
N ALA A 9 -4.03 -7.90 8.15
CA ALA A 9 -3.78 -8.97 9.10
C ALA A 9 -5.03 -9.84 9.33
N SER A 10 -6.19 -9.22 9.47
CA SER A 10 -7.46 -9.94 9.66
C SER A 10 -7.82 -10.78 8.43
N ILE A 11 -7.65 -10.24 7.22
CA ILE A 11 -7.87 -10.98 5.98
C ILE A 11 -6.96 -12.21 5.96
N TYR A 12 -5.68 -12.00 6.24
CA TYR A 12 -4.70 -13.09 6.24
C TYR A 12 -5.09 -14.18 7.24
N ASP A 13 -5.39 -13.78 8.49
CA ASP A 13 -5.71 -14.72 9.56
C ASP A 13 -6.97 -15.53 9.26
N ASP A 14 -7.99 -14.90 8.68
CA ASP A 14 -9.22 -15.57 8.29
C ASP A 14 -8.98 -16.58 7.16
N LEU A 15 -8.23 -16.20 6.15
CA LEU A 15 -7.89 -17.11 5.04
C LEU A 15 -7.03 -18.27 5.51
N GLU A 16 -6.05 -18.00 6.37
CA GLU A 16 -5.22 -19.07 6.94
C GLU A 16 -6.05 -20.05 7.75
N SER A 17 -6.94 -19.55 8.60
CA SER A 17 -7.82 -20.36 9.43
C SER A 17 -8.75 -21.26 8.61
N MET A 18 -9.28 -20.74 7.49
CA MET A 18 -10.28 -21.45 6.68
C MET A 18 -9.65 -22.37 5.63
N TYR A 19 -8.54 -21.96 5.05
CA TYR A 19 -8.00 -22.63 3.86
C TYR A 19 -6.53 -23.02 3.98
N GLY A 20 -5.82 -22.54 5.00
CA GLY A 20 -4.36 -22.62 5.07
C GLY A 20 -3.70 -21.55 4.20
N MET A 21 -2.41 -21.34 4.44
CA MET A 21 -1.69 -20.27 3.73
C MET A 21 -0.28 -20.78 3.39
N ASN A 22 -0.13 -21.30 2.18
CA ASN A 22 1.16 -21.81 1.70
C ASN A 22 1.89 -20.76 0.86
N GLY A 23 3.16 -20.53 1.19
CA GLY A 23 4.02 -19.67 0.38
C GLY A 23 3.76 -18.17 0.52
N CYS A 24 2.92 -17.77 1.46
CA CYS A 24 2.65 -16.36 1.74
C CYS A 24 2.81 -16.12 3.25
N PRO A 25 4.01 -15.71 3.70
CA PRO A 25 4.25 -15.47 5.13
C PRO A 25 3.43 -14.29 5.66
N ARG A 26 2.92 -14.43 6.88
CA ARG A 26 2.16 -13.35 7.52
C ARG A 26 2.98 -12.06 7.63
N ASP A 27 4.26 -12.19 7.97
CA ASP A 27 5.13 -11.03 8.12
C ASP A 27 5.28 -10.22 6.83
N LEU A 28 5.22 -10.87 5.68
CA LEU A 28 5.27 -10.18 4.38
C LEU A 28 4.04 -9.29 4.20
N VAL A 29 2.86 -9.77 4.54
CA VAL A 29 1.61 -9.00 4.45
C VAL A 29 1.65 -7.83 5.42
N ILE A 30 2.08 -8.05 6.65
CA ILE A 30 2.19 -6.98 7.66
C ILE A 30 3.19 -5.92 7.20
N ALA A 31 4.38 -6.33 6.78
CA ALA A 31 5.42 -5.39 6.32
C ALA A 31 4.94 -4.62 5.07
N GLY A 32 4.31 -5.31 4.12
CA GLY A 32 3.76 -4.67 2.92
C GLY A 32 2.69 -3.64 3.26
N ALA A 33 1.80 -3.95 4.18
CA ALA A 33 0.76 -3.02 4.62
C ALA A 33 1.36 -1.79 5.33
N LEU A 34 2.35 -2.00 6.18
CA LEU A 34 3.02 -0.90 6.87
C LEU A 34 3.75 0.03 5.91
N LEU A 35 4.28 -0.50 4.82
CA LEU A 35 5.15 0.23 3.89
C LEU A 35 4.49 0.65 2.58
N HIS A 36 3.23 0.24 2.34
CA HIS A 36 2.61 0.48 1.02
C HIS A 36 2.58 1.95 0.61
N ASP A 37 2.43 2.85 1.56
CA ASP A 37 2.38 4.30 1.35
C ASP A 37 3.72 5.01 1.60
N LEU A 38 4.83 4.27 1.60
CA LEU A 38 6.17 4.81 1.87
C LEU A 38 6.53 6.00 0.98
N GLY A 39 5.99 6.05 -0.23
CA GLY A 39 6.26 7.12 -1.19
C GLY A 39 5.45 8.41 -0.97
N LYS A 40 4.42 8.40 -0.14
CA LYS A 40 3.55 9.57 0.02
C LYS A 40 4.26 10.84 0.50
N PRO A 41 5.23 10.79 1.42
CA PRO A 41 5.97 11.99 1.79
C PRO A 41 6.72 12.66 0.62
N MET A 42 7.00 11.92 -0.44
CA MET A 42 7.63 12.47 -1.65
C MET A 42 6.61 12.96 -2.68
N GLU A 43 5.35 12.53 -2.57
CA GLU A 43 4.27 12.94 -3.47
C GLU A 43 3.62 14.24 -3.02
N PHE A 44 3.53 14.45 -1.72
CA PHE A 44 2.85 15.60 -1.14
C PHE A 44 3.82 16.53 -0.41
N MET A 45 3.47 17.82 -0.39
CA MET A 45 4.24 18.82 0.36
C MET A 45 3.28 19.77 1.06
N MET A 46 3.77 20.41 2.12
CA MET A 46 3.02 21.46 2.82
C MET A 46 3.33 22.81 2.17
N ASN A 47 2.28 23.55 1.83
CA ASN A 47 2.39 24.90 1.30
C ASN A 47 2.64 25.90 2.44
N GLU A 48 3.02 27.14 2.08
CA GLU A 48 3.28 28.21 3.04
C GLU A 48 2.07 28.53 3.92
N ASP A 49 0.85 28.35 3.40
CA ASP A 49 -0.39 28.60 4.13
C ASP A 49 -0.82 27.44 5.04
N GLY A 50 -0.02 26.37 5.13
CA GLY A 50 -0.31 25.19 5.93
C GLY A 50 -1.16 24.14 5.22
N SER A 51 -1.68 24.41 4.02
CA SER A 51 -2.37 23.41 3.24
C SER A 51 -1.39 22.43 2.60
N PHE A 52 -1.89 21.25 2.20
CA PHE A 52 -1.09 20.26 1.49
C PHE A 52 -1.38 20.31 0.00
N GLY A 53 -0.35 20.10 -0.81
CA GLY A 53 -0.44 20.01 -2.24
C GLY A 53 0.53 18.97 -2.77
N TYR A 54 0.55 18.80 -4.08
CA TYR A 54 1.47 17.89 -4.73
C TYR A 54 2.87 18.48 -4.81
N ALA A 55 3.88 17.64 -4.52
CA ALA A 55 5.26 17.99 -4.74
C ALA A 55 5.55 18.16 -6.26
N PRO A 56 6.55 18.97 -6.63
CA PRO A 56 6.97 19.03 -8.04
C PRO A 56 7.27 17.64 -8.59
N GLY A 57 6.74 17.32 -9.76
CA GLY A 57 6.93 16.01 -10.39
C GLY A 57 6.08 14.89 -9.83
N ALA A 58 5.16 15.17 -8.91
CA ALA A 58 4.31 14.14 -8.27
C ALA A 58 3.47 13.35 -9.27
N LYS A 59 3.05 13.95 -10.36
CA LYS A 59 2.30 13.25 -11.41
C LYS A 59 3.15 12.22 -12.17
N ILE A 60 4.43 12.49 -12.29
CA ILE A 60 5.39 11.60 -12.97
C ILE A 60 5.82 10.48 -12.02
N MET A 61 6.04 10.84 -10.77
CA MET A 61 6.55 9.92 -9.74
C MET A 61 5.53 9.80 -8.60
N ARG A 62 4.36 9.21 -8.91
CA ARG A 62 3.36 8.95 -7.88
C ARG A 62 3.92 7.99 -6.82
N HIS A 63 3.32 8.03 -5.63
CA HIS A 63 3.84 7.30 -4.46
C HIS A 63 4.03 5.78 -4.65
N PRO A 64 3.25 5.04 -5.47
CA PRO A 64 3.60 3.64 -5.72
C PRO A 64 4.95 3.48 -6.40
N LEU A 65 5.27 4.33 -7.35
CA LEU A 65 6.55 4.27 -8.05
C LEU A 65 7.70 4.76 -7.17
N SER A 66 7.59 5.96 -6.59
CA SER A 66 8.65 6.51 -5.75
C SER A 66 8.87 5.65 -4.49
N GLY A 67 7.81 5.10 -3.91
CA GLY A 67 7.91 4.20 -2.77
C GLY A 67 8.60 2.89 -3.12
N ALA A 68 8.28 2.32 -4.28
CA ALA A 68 8.92 1.09 -4.75
C ALA A 68 10.42 1.31 -4.99
N ILE A 69 10.80 2.43 -5.61
CA ILE A 69 12.21 2.77 -5.83
C ILE A 69 12.93 2.93 -4.49
N LEU A 70 12.33 3.62 -3.54
CA LEU A 70 12.91 3.83 -2.22
C LEU A 70 13.12 2.50 -1.50
N ALA A 71 12.12 1.63 -1.53
CA ALA A 71 12.19 0.30 -0.92
C ALA A 71 13.32 -0.54 -1.54
N ASP A 72 13.45 -0.51 -2.87
CA ASP A 72 14.50 -1.22 -3.58
C ASP A 72 15.89 -0.69 -3.19
N ARG A 73 16.05 0.62 -3.12
CA ARG A 73 17.31 1.23 -2.70
C ARG A 73 17.72 0.84 -1.29
N HIS A 74 16.77 0.57 -0.42
CA HIS A 74 17.03 0.12 0.96
C HIS A 74 17.09 -1.40 1.12
N GLY A 75 17.04 -2.14 0.02
CA GLY A 75 17.20 -3.59 0.06
C GLY A 75 16.06 -4.37 0.69
N LEU A 76 14.82 -3.87 0.60
CA LEU A 76 13.66 -4.50 1.23
C LEU A 76 13.17 -5.76 0.51
N GLY A 77 13.72 -6.07 -0.67
CA GLY A 77 13.39 -7.28 -1.42
C GLY A 77 12.24 -7.09 -2.40
N ASP A 78 12.23 -7.96 -3.41
CA ASP A 78 11.31 -7.82 -4.55
C ASP A 78 9.84 -7.91 -4.17
N GLU A 79 9.49 -8.75 -3.19
CA GLU A 79 8.10 -8.92 -2.80
C GLU A 79 7.52 -7.68 -2.13
N ILE A 80 8.30 -6.99 -1.29
CA ILE A 80 7.88 -5.71 -0.70
C ILE A 80 7.79 -4.63 -1.77
N VAL A 81 8.79 -4.53 -2.63
CA VAL A 81 8.80 -3.59 -3.76
C VAL A 81 7.56 -3.80 -4.63
N HIS A 82 7.23 -5.06 -4.94
CA HIS A 82 6.05 -5.43 -5.72
C HIS A 82 4.75 -4.98 -5.06
N ILE A 83 4.60 -5.21 -3.75
CA ILE A 83 3.41 -4.78 -3.00
C ILE A 83 3.24 -3.26 -3.12
N ILE A 84 4.30 -2.51 -2.89
CA ILE A 84 4.27 -1.04 -2.96
C ILE A 84 3.92 -0.57 -4.37
N ALA A 85 4.57 -1.14 -5.38
CA ALA A 85 4.37 -0.73 -6.77
C ALA A 85 2.96 -0.99 -7.28
N THR A 86 2.28 -2.02 -6.77
CA THR A 86 1.00 -2.49 -7.32
C THR A 86 -0.22 -2.20 -6.46
N HIS A 87 -0.05 -1.55 -5.31
CA HIS A 87 -1.16 -1.38 -4.36
C HIS A 87 -2.23 -0.38 -4.81
N SER A 88 -1.92 0.53 -5.72
CA SER A 88 -2.83 1.56 -6.22
C SER A 88 -3.19 1.30 -7.69
N PHE A 89 -3.78 2.28 -8.36
CA PHE A 89 -4.29 2.05 -9.71
C PHE A 89 -3.19 1.68 -10.73
N GLU A 90 -1.94 2.02 -10.48
CA GLU A 90 -0.83 1.58 -11.34
C GLU A 90 -0.73 0.06 -11.45
N GLY A 91 -1.22 -0.65 -10.43
CA GLY A 91 -1.25 -2.11 -10.42
C GLY A 91 -2.51 -2.75 -10.97
N ASN A 92 -3.50 -1.97 -11.41
CA ASN A 92 -4.82 -2.52 -11.78
C ASN A 92 -4.76 -3.53 -12.93
N ALA A 93 -3.84 -3.35 -13.87
CA ALA A 93 -3.66 -4.27 -15.00
C ALA A 93 -2.44 -5.18 -14.82
N SER A 94 -1.83 -5.17 -13.65
CA SER A 94 -0.61 -5.93 -13.38
C SER A 94 -0.91 -7.22 -12.62
N TYR A 95 -0.04 -8.22 -12.79
CA TYR A 95 -0.02 -9.36 -11.89
C TYR A 95 0.20 -8.88 -10.44
N LYS A 96 -0.50 -9.52 -9.49
CA LYS A 96 -0.29 -9.30 -8.07
C LYS A 96 -0.14 -10.65 -7.35
N THR A 97 0.88 -10.76 -6.51
CA THR A 97 0.98 -11.88 -5.58
C THR A 97 -0.21 -11.85 -4.62
N LEU A 98 -0.46 -12.95 -3.92
CA LEU A 98 -1.53 -12.98 -2.90
C LEU A 98 -1.29 -11.91 -1.82
N ALA A 99 -0.06 -11.73 -1.36
CA ALA A 99 0.26 -10.69 -0.39
C ALA A 99 -0.09 -9.30 -0.93
N ALA A 100 0.24 -9.01 -2.20
CA ALA A 100 -0.11 -7.75 -2.85
C ALA A 100 -1.63 -7.58 -2.98
N GLN A 101 -2.36 -8.66 -3.29
CA GLN A 101 -3.83 -8.63 -3.35
C GLN A 101 -4.45 -8.30 -1.99
N ILE A 102 -3.95 -8.90 -0.92
CA ILE A 102 -4.46 -8.66 0.43
C ILE A 102 -4.24 -7.19 0.83
N VAL A 103 -3.05 -6.65 0.62
CA VAL A 103 -2.75 -5.25 0.95
C VAL A 103 -3.60 -4.30 0.12
N CYS A 104 -3.72 -4.55 -1.18
CA CYS A 104 -4.54 -3.75 -2.08
C CYS A 104 -6.00 -3.75 -1.66
N ALA A 105 -6.56 -4.92 -1.32
CA ALA A 105 -7.94 -5.04 -0.86
C ALA A 105 -8.18 -4.29 0.46
N ALA A 106 -7.24 -4.43 1.41
CA ALA A 106 -7.32 -3.72 2.69
C ALA A 106 -7.29 -2.20 2.50
N ASP A 107 -6.42 -1.70 1.65
CA ASP A 107 -6.31 -0.28 1.34
C ASP A 107 -7.59 0.23 0.66
N ASN A 108 -8.10 -0.49 -0.32
CA ASN A 108 -9.30 -0.11 -1.05
C ASN A 108 -10.53 -0.05 -0.14
N ILE A 109 -10.72 -1.04 0.74
CA ILE A 109 -11.88 -1.02 1.63
C ILE A 109 -11.78 0.06 2.71
N ALA A 110 -10.58 0.32 3.22
CA ALA A 110 -10.37 1.41 4.17
C ALA A 110 -10.71 2.76 3.54
N PHE A 111 -10.28 2.99 2.31
CA PHE A 111 -10.57 4.22 1.57
C PHE A 111 -12.06 4.34 1.26
N ALA A 112 -12.71 3.25 0.85
CA ALA A 112 -14.15 3.23 0.58
C ALA A 112 -14.95 3.60 1.82
N TYR A 113 -14.54 3.12 2.99
CA TYR A 113 -15.17 3.49 4.25
C TYR A 113 -15.05 5.00 4.51
N LEU A 114 -13.86 5.57 4.33
CA LEU A 114 -13.65 7.00 4.54
C LEU A 114 -14.53 7.85 3.61
N LEU A 115 -14.65 7.45 2.34
CA LEU A 115 -15.51 8.15 1.39
C LEU A 115 -16.99 8.07 1.78
N ALA A 116 -17.43 6.96 2.35
CA ALA A 116 -18.83 6.77 2.72
C ALA A 116 -19.24 7.63 3.92
N PHE A 117 -18.34 7.82 4.89
CA PHE A 117 -18.63 8.53 6.15
C PHE A 117 -18.00 9.92 6.23
N ASN A 118 -17.09 10.26 5.35
CA ASN A 118 -16.45 11.57 5.25
C ASN A 118 -16.35 11.95 3.75
N PRO A 119 -17.49 12.23 3.10
CA PRO A 119 -17.54 12.39 1.63
C PRO A 119 -16.82 13.64 1.11
N GLU A 120 -16.40 14.53 1.98
CA GLU A 120 -15.60 15.69 1.62
C GLU A 120 -14.10 15.38 1.87
#